data_8adc9f0a3dd8988771fd65f8c2a2c9d2
#
_entry.id   8adc9f0a3dd8988771fd65f8c2a2c9d2
#
_cell.length_a   1.000
_cell.length_b   1.000
_cell.length_c   1.000
_cell.angle_alpha   90.00
_cell.angle_beta   90.00
_cell.angle_gamma   90.00
#
_symmetry.space_group_name_H-M   'P 1'
#
loop_
_entity.id
_entity.type
_entity.pdbx_description
1 polymer ?
#
loop_
_entity_poly.entity_id
_entity_poly.type
_entity_poly.pdbx_seq_one_letter_code
_entity_poly.pdbx_strand_id
1 'polypeptide(L)'
;MQAVLYVAHGTRVQQGIEEARGFIERIKKQVAIDIQELAFLELVQPTVLDGIAKCVWRGATRIAVVPILLLSAQHAKVDIPQLLAQARKQYPHITITVGAPFGIHQKLIDTLYQRILEQQLEIETEAEVLLVGRGSSDPDVCRDMKIIAEQLQEKYHFERVSSCFLYGASPSFDDVTEQLQKRQVKQLFIIPYLLFAGLLRNGIQRKIQSLDASRIILCDSLGYDDKVGQVLMERIEEAIC
;
A
#
# COMPACT_ATOMS: atom_id res chain seq x y z
N MET A 1 24.75 10.00 13.96
CA MET A 1 24.09 8.67 13.99
C MET A 1 23.02 8.62 12.90
N GLN A 2 22.84 7.46 12.28
CA GLN A 2 21.76 7.22 11.32
C GLN A 2 20.45 6.91 12.05
N ALA A 3 19.32 7.44 11.55
CA ALA A 3 17.98 7.06 11.97
C ALA A 3 17.11 6.66 10.76
N VAL A 4 16.09 5.87 11.02
CA VAL A 4 14.99 5.57 10.07
C VAL A 4 13.69 6.07 10.66
N LEU A 5 12.96 6.89 9.90
CA LEU A 5 11.61 7.33 10.21
C LEU A 5 10.63 6.69 9.23
N TYR A 6 9.88 5.72 9.69
CA TYR A 6 8.79 5.11 8.94
C TYR A 6 7.58 6.06 8.93
N VAL A 7 7.02 6.32 7.75
CA VAL A 7 5.89 7.25 7.60
C VAL A 7 4.72 6.52 6.98
N ALA A 8 3.73 6.18 7.81
CA ALA A 8 2.48 5.57 7.39
C ALA A 8 1.40 6.63 7.11
N HIS A 9 0.39 6.28 6.34
CA HIS A 9 -0.70 7.21 6.01
C HIS A 9 -1.45 7.68 7.27
N GLY A 10 -1.82 6.77 8.15
CA GLY A 10 -2.75 6.99 9.25
C GLY A 10 -4.17 6.57 8.89
N THR A 11 -4.96 6.24 9.89
CA THR A 11 -6.37 5.83 9.73
C THR A 11 -7.13 6.10 11.03
N ARG A 12 -8.46 6.31 10.93
CA ARG A 12 -9.34 6.41 12.11
C ARG A 12 -9.71 5.05 12.71
N VAL A 13 -9.34 3.97 12.03
CA VAL A 13 -9.65 2.60 12.48
C VAL A 13 -8.50 2.09 13.33
N GLN A 14 -8.76 1.84 14.60
CA GLN A 14 -7.74 1.41 15.57
C GLN A 14 -6.99 0.16 15.11
N GLN A 15 -7.70 -0.83 14.59
CA GLN A 15 -7.09 -2.05 14.05
C GLN A 15 -6.01 -1.76 13.00
N GLY A 16 -6.25 -0.81 12.07
CA GLY A 16 -5.27 -0.45 11.04
C GLY A 16 -4.02 0.22 11.60
N ILE A 17 -4.16 0.98 12.70
CA ILE A 17 -3.02 1.56 13.42
C ILE A 17 -2.19 0.44 14.05
N GLU A 18 -2.85 -0.52 14.68
CA GLU A 18 -2.20 -1.67 15.34
C GLU A 18 -1.50 -2.59 14.34
N GLU A 19 -2.13 -2.86 13.20
CA GLU A 19 -1.53 -3.62 12.11
C GLU A 19 -0.27 -2.93 11.56
N ALA A 20 -0.33 -1.62 11.29
CA ALA A 20 0.83 -0.86 10.85
C ALA A 20 1.96 -0.86 11.89
N ARG A 21 1.63 -0.66 13.17
CA ARG A 21 2.60 -0.73 14.28
C ARG A 21 3.23 -2.11 14.39
N GLY A 22 2.42 -3.16 14.39
CA GLY A 22 2.89 -4.55 14.46
C GLY A 22 3.81 -4.91 13.29
N PHE A 23 3.48 -4.45 12.09
CA PHE A 23 4.32 -4.63 10.91
C PHE A 23 5.67 -3.94 11.08
N ILE A 24 5.69 -2.66 11.47
CA ILE A 24 6.93 -1.91 11.66
C ILE A 24 7.78 -2.48 12.81
N GLU A 25 7.17 -2.95 13.89
CA GLU A 25 7.96 -3.58 14.97
C GLU A 25 8.64 -4.90 14.51
N ARG A 26 8.08 -5.63 13.54
CA ARG A 26 8.77 -6.78 12.92
C ARG A 26 9.93 -6.31 12.03
N ILE A 27 9.73 -5.25 11.25
CA ILE A 27 10.79 -4.69 10.39
C ILE A 27 11.95 -4.13 11.21
N LYS A 28 11.68 -3.37 12.26
CA LYS A 28 12.71 -2.80 13.16
C LYS A 28 13.70 -3.84 13.68
N LYS A 29 13.25 -5.06 13.93
CA LYS A 29 14.10 -6.15 14.41
C LYS A 29 15.10 -6.65 13.35
N GLN A 30 14.84 -6.36 12.08
CA GLN A 30 15.69 -6.78 10.95
C GLN A 30 16.63 -5.68 10.47
N VAL A 31 16.40 -4.44 10.89
CA VAL A 31 17.19 -3.27 10.49
C VAL A 31 18.23 -2.96 11.56
N ALA A 32 19.51 -3.02 11.22
CA ALA A 32 20.64 -2.77 12.13
C ALA A 32 20.89 -1.26 12.34
N ILE A 33 19.86 -0.52 12.74
CA ILE A 33 19.88 0.91 13.06
C ILE A 33 19.18 1.12 14.40
N ASP A 34 19.86 1.76 15.38
CA ASP A 34 19.34 1.90 16.73
C ASP A 34 18.18 2.90 16.84
N ILE A 35 18.20 3.95 16.02
CA ILE A 35 17.18 5.00 16.05
C ILE A 35 16.17 4.72 14.95
N GLN A 36 15.03 4.16 15.35
CA GLN A 36 13.94 3.84 14.45
C GLN A 36 12.61 4.31 15.06
N GLU A 37 11.88 5.16 14.33
CA GLU A 37 10.60 5.73 14.78
C GLU A 37 9.52 5.52 13.74
N LEU A 38 8.27 5.44 14.19
CA LEU A 38 7.09 5.41 13.34
C LEU A 38 6.29 6.71 13.53
N ALA A 39 5.89 7.30 12.43
CA ALA A 39 5.03 8.48 12.39
C ALA A 39 3.91 8.31 11.36
N PHE A 40 2.92 9.17 11.43
CA PHE A 40 1.76 9.16 10.54
C PHE A 40 1.61 10.49 9.82
N LEU A 41 1.16 10.45 8.57
CA LEU A 41 0.92 11.66 7.77
C LEU A 41 -0.27 12.44 8.29
N GLU A 42 -1.33 11.73 8.68
CA GLU A 42 -2.57 12.33 9.15
C GLU A 42 -3.30 11.46 10.17
N LEU A 43 -4.32 12.03 10.83
CA LEU A 43 -5.31 11.35 11.67
C LEU A 43 -4.78 10.72 12.96
N VAL A 44 -3.49 10.49 13.10
CA VAL A 44 -2.88 9.71 14.21
C VAL A 44 -1.59 10.37 14.67
N GLN A 45 -1.30 10.27 15.96
CA GLN A 45 -0.01 10.64 16.56
C GLN A 45 0.93 9.42 16.66
N PRO A 46 2.26 9.63 16.58
CA PRO A 46 2.95 10.91 16.35
C PRO A 46 2.88 11.36 14.89
N THR A 47 2.91 12.68 14.66
CA THR A 47 3.05 13.28 13.32
C THR A 47 4.47 13.07 12.77
N VAL A 48 4.66 13.33 11.48
CA VAL A 48 5.99 13.25 10.84
C VAL A 48 6.99 14.19 11.54
N LEU A 49 6.57 15.41 11.89
CA LEU A 49 7.45 16.37 12.58
C LEU A 49 7.80 15.89 14.00
N ASP A 50 6.86 15.28 14.74
CA ASP A 50 7.14 14.67 16.04
C ASP A 50 8.14 13.51 15.91
N GLY A 51 7.99 12.68 14.88
CA GLY A 51 8.91 11.58 14.60
C GLY A 51 10.32 12.08 14.31
N ILE A 52 10.47 13.13 13.50
CA ILE A 52 11.76 13.77 13.23
C ILE A 52 12.35 14.35 14.51
N ALA A 53 11.58 15.11 15.30
CA ALA A 53 12.03 15.67 16.56
C ALA A 53 12.52 14.58 17.52
N LYS A 54 11.82 13.45 17.58
CA LYS A 54 12.22 12.31 18.42
C LYS A 54 13.52 11.67 17.94
N CYS A 55 13.72 11.51 16.62
CA CYS A 55 14.99 11.03 16.06
C CYS A 55 16.14 11.96 16.43
N VAL A 56 15.96 13.28 16.30
CA VAL A 56 16.96 14.29 16.66
C VAL A 56 17.28 14.24 18.17
N TRP A 57 16.25 14.17 19.02
CA TRP A 57 16.44 14.05 20.48
C TRP A 57 17.23 12.80 20.88
N ARG A 58 17.08 11.70 20.11
CA ARG A 58 17.88 10.47 20.29
C ARG A 58 19.29 10.54 19.70
N GLY A 59 19.71 11.70 19.16
CA GLY A 59 21.06 11.94 18.66
C GLY A 59 21.26 11.61 17.17
N ALA A 60 20.18 11.53 16.37
CA ALA A 60 20.33 11.37 14.94
C ALA A 60 20.96 12.61 14.30
N THR A 61 21.90 12.38 13.39
CA THR A 61 22.48 13.40 12.51
C THR A 61 22.08 13.21 11.05
N ARG A 62 21.58 12.01 10.71
CA ARG A 62 21.01 11.65 9.42
C ARG A 62 19.70 10.89 9.65
N ILE A 63 18.65 11.25 8.94
CA ILE A 63 17.33 10.62 9.05
C ILE A 63 16.89 10.19 7.64
N ALA A 64 16.72 8.88 7.43
CA ALA A 64 16.09 8.31 6.26
C ALA A 64 14.58 8.25 6.51
N VAL A 65 13.79 9.04 5.81
CA VAL A 65 12.33 9.02 5.86
C VAL A 65 11.82 8.03 4.83
N VAL A 66 11.13 6.98 5.28
CA VAL A 66 10.69 5.86 4.44
C VAL A 66 9.15 5.81 4.42
N PRO A 67 8.52 6.20 3.30
CA PRO A 67 7.07 6.17 3.16
C PRO A 67 6.54 4.73 3.09
N ILE A 68 5.57 4.40 3.94
CA ILE A 68 4.80 3.15 3.86
C ILE A 68 3.55 3.43 3.03
N LEU A 69 3.77 3.65 1.74
CA LEU A 69 2.76 4.00 0.75
C LEU A 69 2.90 3.06 -0.45
N LEU A 70 1.78 2.52 -0.94
CA LEU A 70 1.81 1.59 -2.08
C LEU A 70 2.27 2.27 -3.37
N LEU A 71 1.69 3.42 -3.69
CA LEU A 71 1.95 4.13 -4.95
C LEU A 71 2.28 5.60 -4.69
N SER A 72 2.95 6.21 -5.66
CA SER A 72 3.31 7.62 -5.64
C SER A 72 2.09 8.47 -5.98
N ALA A 73 1.54 9.16 -4.98
CA ALA A 73 0.42 10.09 -5.12
C ALA A 73 0.70 11.37 -4.33
N GLN A 74 -0.33 12.20 -4.12
CA GLN A 74 -0.26 13.48 -3.42
C GLN A 74 0.62 13.45 -2.16
N HIS A 75 0.41 12.45 -1.28
CA HIS A 75 1.18 12.35 -0.03
C HIS A 75 2.69 12.21 -0.26
N ALA A 76 3.09 11.39 -1.22
CA ALA A 76 4.51 11.20 -1.53
C ALA A 76 5.11 12.39 -2.29
N LYS A 77 4.33 13.03 -3.19
CA LYS A 77 4.81 14.08 -4.09
C LYS A 77 4.75 15.48 -3.48
N VAL A 78 3.83 15.73 -2.55
CA VAL A 78 3.55 17.08 -2.02
C VAL A 78 3.69 17.11 -0.51
N ASP A 79 2.92 16.29 0.23
CA ASP A 79 2.81 16.45 1.68
C ASP A 79 4.13 16.12 2.40
N ILE A 80 4.74 14.98 2.08
CA ILE A 80 6.04 14.60 2.66
C ILE A 80 7.10 15.65 2.33
N PRO A 81 7.33 16.07 1.07
CA PRO A 81 8.31 17.12 0.76
C PRO A 81 8.07 18.43 1.52
N GLN A 82 6.81 18.87 1.70
CA GLN A 82 6.49 20.08 2.45
C GLN A 82 6.84 19.95 3.94
N LEU A 83 6.48 18.83 4.57
CA LEU A 83 6.83 18.55 5.98
C LEU A 83 8.34 18.49 6.18
N LEU A 84 9.06 17.89 5.24
CA LEU A 84 10.53 17.82 5.31
C LEU A 84 11.20 19.18 5.06
N ALA A 85 10.61 20.05 4.24
CA ALA A 85 11.09 21.42 4.10
C ALA A 85 10.97 22.21 5.41
N GLN A 86 9.89 22.00 6.18
CA GLN A 86 9.74 22.56 7.53
C GLN A 86 10.79 22.00 8.50
N ALA A 87 10.96 20.67 8.50
CA ALA A 87 11.94 20.01 9.37
C ALA A 87 13.38 20.47 9.09
N ARG A 88 13.77 20.64 7.82
CA ARG A 88 15.10 21.14 7.44
C ARG A 88 15.33 22.59 7.92
N LYS A 89 14.30 23.43 7.97
CA LYS A 89 14.41 24.78 8.56
C LYS A 89 14.61 24.73 10.08
N GLN A 90 13.90 23.78 10.75
CA GLN A 90 13.99 23.64 12.20
C GLN A 90 15.29 22.97 12.66
N TYR A 91 15.81 22.04 11.84
CA TYR A 91 17.03 21.26 12.13
C TYR A 91 18.04 21.33 11.00
N PRO A 92 18.65 22.51 10.75
CA PRO A 92 19.51 22.75 9.56
C PRO A 92 20.80 21.90 9.56
N HIS A 93 21.18 21.35 10.70
CA HIS A 93 22.36 20.48 10.85
C HIS A 93 22.05 18.99 10.62
N ILE A 94 20.78 18.63 10.39
CA ILE A 94 20.38 17.24 10.15
C ILE A 94 20.23 16.99 8.65
N THR A 95 20.87 15.94 8.17
CA THR A 95 20.64 15.46 6.79
C THR A 95 19.38 14.61 6.75
N ILE A 96 18.42 14.95 5.89
CA ILE A 96 17.18 14.19 5.72
C ILE A 96 17.10 13.68 4.28
N THR A 97 17.11 12.37 4.10
CA THR A 97 16.82 11.67 2.84
C THR A 97 15.39 11.14 2.81
N VAL A 98 14.88 10.84 1.63
CA VAL A 98 13.51 10.30 1.45
C VAL A 98 13.59 9.09 0.52
N GLY A 99 13.09 7.96 1.01
CA GLY A 99 12.90 6.76 0.20
C GLY A 99 11.69 6.87 -0.72
N ALA A 100 11.68 6.07 -1.78
CA ALA A 100 10.51 5.93 -2.65
C ALA A 100 9.36 5.17 -1.94
N PRO A 101 8.10 5.40 -2.32
CA PRO A 101 7.00 4.47 -2.04
C PRO A 101 7.31 3.07 -2.57
N PHE A 102 6.49 2.07 -2.21
CA PHE A 102 6.71 0.69 -2.68
C PHE A 102 6.72 0.60 -4.21
N GLY A 103 5.81 1.31 -4.89
CA GLY A 103 5.76 1.38 -6.34
C GLY A 103 5.34 0.06 -7.00
N ILE A 104 5.70 -0.09 -8.28
CA ILE A 104 5.52 -1.32 -9.02
C ILE A 104 6.67 -2.26 -8.67
N HIS A 105 6.36 -3.40 -8.04
CA HIS A 105 7.38 -4.31 -7.55
C HIS A 105 6.95 -5.77 -7.68
N GLN A 106 7.84 -6.65 -8.18
CA GLN A 106 7.52 -8.05 -8.43
C GLN A 106 7.04 -8.80 -7.19
N LYS A 107 7.62 -8.53 -6.02
CA LYS A 107 7.19 -9.15 -4.76
C LYS A 107 5.77 -8.76 -4.38
N LEU A 108 5.30 -7.54 -4.71
CA LEU A 108 3.91 -7.14 -4.48
C LEU A 108 2.97 -7.88 -5.44
N ILE A 109 3.38 -8.06 -6.70
CA ILE A 109 2.63 -8.84 -7.69
C ILE A 109 2.53 -10.31 -7.23
N ASP A 110 3.61 -10.88 -6.72
CA ASP A 110 3.63 -12.24 -6.16
C ASP A 110 2.72 -12.35 -4.92
N THR A 111 2.63 -11.30 -4.12
CA THR A 111 1.69 -11.26 -2.99
C THR A 111 0.24 -11.27 -3.47
N LEU A 112 -0.10 -10.53 -4.54
CA LEU A 112 -1.44 -10.56 -5.11
C LEU A 112 -1.83 -11.98 -5.57
N TYR A 113 -0.93 -12.68 -6.25
CA TYR A 113 -1.17 -14.08 -6.63
C TYR A 113 -1.31 -14.99 -5.41
N GLN A 114 -0.51 -14.78 -4.37
CA GLN A 114 -0.61 -15.52 -3.12
C GLN A 114 -2.01 -15.36 -2.48
N ARG A 115 -2.63 -14.17 -2.53
CA ARG A 115 -4.01 -13.93 -2.05
C ARG A 115 -5.06 -14.76 -2.79
N ILE A 116 -4.81 -15.08 -4.06
CA ILE A 116 -5.66 -16.00 -4.83
C ILE A 116 -5.46 -17.45 -4.34
N LEU A 117 -4.21 -17.90 -4.19
CA LEU A 117 -3.89 -19.25 -3.74
C LEU A 117 -4.44 -19.54 -2.34
N GLU A 118 -4.46 -18.55 -1.46
CA GLU A 118 -5.01 -18.67 -0.10
C GLU A 118 -6.52 -18.98 -0.07
N GLN A 119 -7.23 -18.80 -1.20
CA GLN A 119 -8.63 -19.17 -1.31
C GLN A 119 -8.82 -20.70 -1.42
N GLN A 120 -7.74 -21.47 -1.68
CA GLN A 120 -7.74 -22.93 -1.80
C GLN A 120 -8.77 -23.44 -2.84
N LEU A 121 -9.00 -22.67 -3.89
CA LEU A 121 -9.86 -23.02 -5.01
C LEU A 121 -9.02 -23.37 -6.23
N GLU A 122 -9.52 -24.24 -7.09
CA GLU A 122 -8.95 -24.45 -8.41
C GLU A 122 -9.12 -23.18 -9.25
N ILE A 123 -8.04 -22.74 -9.89
CA ILE A 123 -8.06 -21.58 -10.76
C ILE A 123 -8.46 -22.03 -12.16
N GLU A 124 -9.62 -21.60 -12.61
CA GLU A 124 -10.14 -21.94 -13.93
C GLU A 124 -9.31 -21.27 -15.04
N THR A 125 -9.26 -21.90 -16.22
CA THR A 125 -8.51 -21.38 -17.38
C THR A 125 -8.95 -19.97 -17.79
N GLU A 126 -10.24 -19.65 -17.62
CA GLU A 126 -10.82 -18.33 -17.93
C GLU A 126 -11.03 -17.46 -16.66
N ALA A 127 -10.20 -17.68 -15.63
CA ALA A 127 -10.27 -16.88 -14.43
C ALA A 127 -9.81 -15.43 -14.68
N GLU A 128 -10.57 -14.51 -14.13
CA GLU A 128 -10.28 -13.08 -14.18
C GLU A 128 -9.89 -12.54 -12.80
N VAL A 129 -9.13 -11.45 -12.78
CA VAL A 129 -8.76 -10.75 -11.55
C VAL A 129 -9.14 -9.28 -11.65
N LEU A 130 -9.76 -8.77 -10.58
CA LEU A 130 -10.06 -7.35 -10.41
C LEU A 130 -9.28 -6.79 -9.22
N LEU A 131 -8.32 -5.92 -9.48
CA LEU A 131 -7.60 -5.17 -8.46
C LEU A 131 -8.42 -3.95 -8.06
N VAL A 132 -8.71 -3.79 -6.77
CA VAL A 132 -9.49 -2.66 -6.26
C VAL A 132 -8.59 -1.73 -5.45
N GLY A 133 -8.19 -0.62 -6.05
CA GLY A 133 -7.42 0.43 -5.38
C GLY A 133 -8.31 1.40 -4.60
N ARG A 134 -7.71 2.11 -3.62
CA ARG A 134 -8.42 3.22 -2.96
C ARG A 134 -8.82 4.29 -3.98
N GLY A 135 -7.90 4.60 -4.91
CA GLY A 135 -8.02 5.66 -5.88
C GLY A 135 -7.37 6.98 -5.43
N SER A 136 -7.16 7.85 -6.40
CA SER A 136 -6.54 9.17 -6.26
C SER A 136 -6.87 10.02 -7.46
N SER A 137 -6.83 11.35 -7.31
CA SER A 137 -6.86 12.28 -8.43
C SER A 137 -5.52 12.36 -9.20
N ASP A 138 -4.46 11.75 -8.67
CA ASP A 138 -3.15 11.69 -9.33
C ASP A 138 -3.18 10.62 -10.45
N PRO A 139 -2.95 11.01 -11.73
CA PRO A 139 -3.02 10.08 -12.86
C PRO A 139 -1.97 8.97 -12.81
N ASP A 140 -0.85 9.17 -12.11
CA ASP A 140 0.17 8.15 -11.95
C ASP A 140 -0.37 6.91 -11.23
N VAL A 141 -1.33 7.07 -10.31
CA VAL A 141 -1.95 5.94 -9.61
C VAL A 141 -2.70 5.02 -10.59
N CYS A 142 -3.45 5.61 -11.54
CA CYS A 142 -4.15 4.83 -12.56
C CYS A 142 -3.18 4.11 -13.49
N ARG A 143 -2.11 4.80 -13.92
CA ARG A 143 -1.05 4.23 -14.76
C ARG A 143 -0.37 3.06 -14.06
N ASP A 144 0.05 3.25 -12.82
CA ASP A 144 0.80 2.24 -12.07
C ASP A 144 -0.07 1.02 -11.76
N MET A 145 -1.35 1.22 -11.39
CA MET A 145 -2.29 0.12 -11.19
C MET A 145 -2.54 -0.69 -12.47
N LYS A 146 -2.57 -0.01 -13.63
CA LYS A 146 -2.68 -0.69 -14.92
C LYS A 146 -1.45 -1.55 -15.20
N ILE A 147 -0.25 -1.02 -14.99
CA ILE A 147 1.01 -1.78 -15.16
C ILE A 147 1.05 -2.99 -14.21
N ILE A 148 0.63 -2.82 -12.96
CA ILE A 148 0.56 -3.93 -11.98
C ILE A 148 -0.41 -5.01 -12.49
N ALA A 149 -1.58 -4.61 -13.01
CA ALA A 149 -2.55 -5.54 -13.56
C ALA A 149 -1.99 -6.30 -14.77
N GLU A 150 -1.35 -5.60 -15.71
CA GLU A 150 -0.71 -6.18 -16.88
C GLU A 150 0.40 -7.19 -16.50
N GLN A 151 1.26 -6.84 -15.55
CA GLN A 151 2.32 -7.73 -15.07
C GLN A 151 1.78 -8.96 -14.33
N LEU A 152 0.70 -8.81 -13.56
CA LEU A 152 0.04 -9.94 -12.91
C LEU A 152 -0.58 -10.88 -13.94
N GLN A 153 -1.24 -10.33 -14.96
CA GLN A 153 -1.84 -11.10 -16.06
C GLN A 153 -0.78 -11.88 -16.85
N GLU A 154 0.27 -11.21 -17.26
CA GLU A 154 1.35 -11.81 -18.04
C GLU A 154 2.07 -12.92 -17.25
N LYS A 155 2.43 -12.65 -16.00
CA LYS A 155 3.21 -13.57 -15.18
C LYS A 155 2.45 -14.84 -14.80
N TYR A 156 1.16 -14.74 -14.52
CA TYR A 156 0.36 -15.86 -14.00
C TYR A 156 -0.72 -16.34 -14.97
N HIS A 157 -0.72 -15.82 -16.19
CA HIS A 157 -1.55 -16.28 -17.31
C HIS A 157 -3.06 -16.23 -17.05
N PHE A 158 -3.54 -15.20 -16.33
CA PHE A 158 -4.96 -14.98 -16.19
C PHE A 158 -5.58 -14.53 -17.52
N GLU A 159 -6.82 -14.92 -17.79
CA GLU A 159 -7.56 -14.48 -18.99
C GLU A 159 -7.64 -12.95 -19.03
N ARG A 160 -7.91 -12.31 -17.90
CA ARG A 160 -7.99 -10.87 -17.77
C ARG A 160 -7.63 -10.41 -16.37
N VAL A 161 -6.78 -9.40 -16.28
CA VAL A 161 -6.57 -8.66 -15.05
C VAL A 161 -6.91 -7.20 -15.29
N SER A 162 -7.76 -6.62 -14.46
CA SER A 162 -8.18 -5.22 -14.56
C SER A 162 -8.10 -4.53 -13.21
N SER A 163 -8.12 -3.20 -13.23
CA SER A 163 -8.12 -2.40 -12.02
C SER A 163 -9.29 -1.42 -12.00
N CYS A 164 -9.78 -1.13 -10.79
CA CYS A 164 -10.78 -0.09 -10.55
C CYS A 164 -10.51 0.57 -9.20
N PHE A 165 -11.29 1.60 -8.89
CA PHE A 165 -11.03 2.45 -7.74
C PHE A 165 -12.29 2.70 -6.91
N LEU A 166 -12.11 2.82 -5.60
CA LEU A 166 -13.20 3.14 -4.69
C LEU A 166 -13.56 4.63 -4.73
N TYR A 167 -12.55 5.51 -4.96
CA TYR A 167 -12.72 6.97 -4.96
C TYR A 167 -11.78 7.64 -5.96
N GLY A 168 -12.21 8.80 -6.50
CA GLY A 168 -11.36 9.80 -7.13
C GLY A 168 -10.60 9.38 -8.39
N ALA A 169 -10.91 8.22 -8.98
CA ALA A 169 -10.29 7.72 -10.20
C ALA A 169 -11.28 6.82 -10.97
N SER A 170 -10.99 6.59 -12.26
CA SER A 170 -11.81 5.75 -13.15
C SER A 170 -11.01 4.56 -13.68
N PRO A 171 -11.69 3.41 -13.96
CA PRO A 171 -13.09 3.18 -13.71
C PRO A 171 -13.42 3.07 -12.22
N SER A 172 -14.60 3.51 -11.80
CA SER A 172 -15.04 3.34 -10.42
C SER A 172 -15.42 1.89 -10.14
N PHE A 173 -15.34 1.48 -8.87
CA PHE A 173 -15.78 0.14 -8.48
C PHE A 173 -17.28 -0.08 -8.75
N ASP A 174 -18.09 0.99 -8.65
CA ASP A 174 -19.53 0.94 -8.96
C ASP A 174 -19.77 0.67 -10.45
N ASP A 175 -19.09 1.40 -11.35
CA ASP A 175 -19.19 1.16 -12.80
C ASP A 175 -18.83 -0.29 -13.16
N VAL A 176 -17.77 -0.82 -12.54
CA VAL A 176 -17.33 -2.21 -12.80
C VAL A 176 -18.33 -3.22 -12.26
N THR A 177 -18.90 -3.00 -11.07
CA THR A 177 -19.91 -3.91 -10.51
C THR A 177 -21.19 -3.93 -11.35
N GLU A 178 -21.63 -2.78 -11.90
CA GLU A 178 -22.76 -2.72 -12.84
C GLU A 178 -22.47 -3.49 -14.15
N GLN A 179 -21.24 -3.41 -14.66
CA GLN A 179 -20.84 -4.19 -15.83
C GLN A 179 -20.81 -5.70 -15.54
N LEU A 180 -20.33 -6.10 -14.36
CA LEU A 180 -20.31 -7.49 -13.92
C LEU A 180 -21.73 -8.09 -13.80
N GLN A 181 -22.74 -7.31 -13.44
CA GLN A 181 -24.13 -7.76 -13.43
C GLN A 181 -24.67 -8.10 -14.84
N LYS A 182 -24.13 -7.46 -15.87
CA LYS A 182 -24.58 -7.58 -17.27
C LYS A 182 -23.82 -8.65 -18.05
N ARG A 183 -22.70 -9.17 -17.52
CA ARG A 183 -21.91 -10.22 -18.17
C ARG A 183 -21.71 -11.42 -17.26
N GLN A 184 -21.66 -12.59 -17.86
CA GLN A 184 -21.28 -13.78 -17.14
C GLN A 184 -19.75 -13.89 -17.08
N VAL A 185 -19.21 -14.01 -15.88
CA VAL A 185 -17.82 -14.39 -15.63
C VAL A 185 -17.80 -15.85 -15.17
N LYS A 186 -16.77 -16.62 -15.55
CA LYS A 186 -16.62 -17.97 -15.06
C LYS A 186 -16.09 -18.00 -13.62
N GLN A 187 -15.03 -17.28 -13.40
CA GLN A 187 -14.43 -17.12 -12.08
C GLN A 187 -13.78 -15.72 -11.99
N LEU A 188 -14.05 -14.97 -10.93
CA LEU A 188 -13.49 -13.64 -10.70
C LEU A 188 -12.92 -13.54 -9.30
N PHE A 189 -11.63 -13.30 -9.20
CA PHE A 189 -10.96 -12.93 -7.96
C PHE A 189 -10.93 -11.42 -7.80
N ILE A 190 -11.47 -10.90 -6.72
CA ILE A 190 -11.41 -9.47 -6.37
C ILE A 190 -10.37 -9.30 -5.27
N ILE A 191 -9.34 -8.50 -5.53
CA ILE A 191 -8.24 -8.28 -4.58
C ILE A 191 -8.17 -6.79 -4.24
N PRO A 192 -8.42 -6.39 -2.98
CA PRO A 192 -8.17 -5.02 -2.54
C PRO A 192 -6.67 -4.74 -2.53
N TYR A 193 -6.22 -3.82 -3.40
CA TYR A 193 -4.82 -3.36 -3.44
C TYR A 193 -4.61 -2.30 -2.36
N LEU A 194 -4.59 -2.76 -1.11
CA LEU A 194 -4.55 -1.95 0.10
C LEU A 194 -3.63 -2.62 1.13
N LEU A 195 -2.82 -1.83 1.84
CA LEU A 195 -2.04 -2.32 2.99
C LEU A 195 -2.93 -2.61 4.18
N PHE A 196 -3.96 -1.78 4.38
CA PHE A 196 -4.97 -1.98 5.38
C PHE A 196 -6.35 -1.77 4.75
N ALA A 197 -7.15 -2.80 4.74
CA ALA A 197 -8.46 -2.76 4.09
C ALA A 197 -9.59 -2.26 5.01
N GLY A 198 -9.61 -2.71 6.27
CA GLY A 198 -10.56 -2.25 7.28
C GLY A 198 -11.99 -2.06 6.77
N LEU A 199 -12.54 -0.86 6.96
CA LEU A 199 -13.90 -0.52 6.50
C LEU A 199 -14.07 -0.57 4.98
N LEU A 200 -13.01 -0.37 4.21
CA LEU A 200 -13.07 -0.42 2.74
C LEU A 200 -13.36 -1.85 2.26
N ARG A 201 -12.74 -2.87 2.88
CA ARG A 201 -13.04 -4.28 2.58
C ARG A 201 -14.51 -4.60 2.83
N ASN A 202 -15.06 -4.14 3.95
CA ASN A 202 -16.48 -4.32 4.27
C ASN A 202 -17.39 -3.62 3.24
N GLY A 203 -16.97 -2.47 2.72
CA GLY A 203 -17.65 -1.76 1.63
C GLY A 203 -17.67 -2.58 0.33
N ILE A 204 -16.53 -3.12 -0.06
CA ILE A 204 -16.40 -4.01 -1.22
C ILE A 204 -17.28 -5.24 -1.02
N GLN A 205 -17.18 -5.92 0.13
CA GLN A 205 -17.97 -7.11 0.45
C GLN A 205 -19.48 -6.87 0.28
N ARG A 206 -20.00 -5.76 0.83
CA ARG A 206 -21.43 -5.43 0.71
C ARG A 206 -21.87 -5.21 -0.74
N LYS A 207 -21.05 -4.57 -1.56
CA LYS A 207 -21.37 -4.32 -2.97
C LYS A 207 -21.38 -5.61 -3.79
N ILE A 208 -20.46 -6.52 -3.55
CA ILE A 208 -20.42 -7.80 -4.29
C ILE A 208 -21.47 -8.79 -3.84
N GLN A 209 -22.08 -8.64 -2.64
CA GLN A 209 -23.20 -9.50 -2.20
C GLN A 209 -24.42 -9.46 -3.11
N SER A 210 -24.59 -8.40 -3.90
CA SER A 210 -25.65 -8.28 -4.90
C SER A 210 -25.34 -8.98 -6.23
N LEU A 211 -24.10 -9.47 -6.39
CA LEU A 211 -23.62 -10.20 -7.56
C LEU A 211 -23.77 -11.72 -7.35
N ASP A 212 -23.64 -12.50 -8.42
CA ASP A 212 -23.63 -13.98 -8.30
C ASP A 212 -22.39 -14.44 -7.52
N ALA A 213 -22.59 -14.65 -6.22
CA ALA A 213 -21.53 -15.01 -5.29
C ALA A 213 -20.88 -16.38 -5.56
N SER A 214 -21.48 -17.22 -6.44
CA SER A 214 -20.92 -18.55 -6.75
C SER A 214 -19.63 -18.48 -7.59
N ARG A 215 -19.40 -17.34 -8.25
CA ARG A 215 -18.28 -17.13 -9.19
C ARG A 215 -17.37 -15.98 -8.83
N ILE A 216 -17.73 -15.21 -7.80
CA ILE A 216 -16.99 -14.02 -7.37
C ILE A 216 -16.37 -14.27 -6.01
N ILE A 217 -15.06 -14.27 -5.95
CA ILE A 217 -14.26 -14.57 -4.77
C ILE A 217 -13.58 -13.27 -4.30
N LEU A 218 -13.93 -12.79 -3.09
CA LEU A 218 -13.22 -11.69 -2.47
C LEU A 218 -12.02 -12.20 -1.69
N CYS A 219 -10.86 -11.97 -2.23
CA CYS A 219 -9.59 -12.28 -1.57
C CYS A 219 -9.29 -11.29 -0.42
N ASP A 220 -8.33 -11.64 0.40
CA ASP A 220 -7.77 -10.70 1.36
C ASP A 220 -7.00 -9.59 0.64
N SER A 221 -6.80 -8.46 1.32
CA SER A 221 -6.03 -7.34 0.80
C SER A 221 -4.54 -7.72 0.66
N LEU A 222 -3.79 -6.88 -0.07
CA LEU A 222 -2.34 -7.02 -0.14
C LEU A 222 -1.73 -7.16 1.27
N GLY A 223 -2.17 -6.31 2.21
CA GLY A 223 -1.83 -6.43 3.62
C GLY A 223 -0.36 -6.10 3.92
N TYR A 224 0.04 -6.41 5.14
CA TYR A 224 1.41 -6.30 5.63
C TYR A 224 2.10 -7.69 5.61
N ASP A 225 2.16 -8.27 4.44
CA ASP A 225 2.78 -9.57 4.16
C ASP A 225 4.31 -9.53 4.29
N ASP A 226 4.95 -10.67 4.44
CA ASP A 226 6.41 -10.76 4.54
C ASP A 226 7.11 -10.25 3.28
N LYS A 227 6.56 -10.49 2.08
CA LYS A 227 7.10 -9.95 0.83
C LYS A 227 6.97 -8.43 0.77
N VAL A 228 5.88 -7.86 1.32
CA VAL A 228 5.74 -6.41 1.50
C VAL A 228 6.82 -5.88 2.45
N GLY A 229 7.13 -6.64 3.51
CA GLY A 229 8.24 -6.36 4.42
C GLY A 229 9.60 -6.32 3.70
N GLN A 230 9.85 -7.28 2.81
CA GLN A 230 11.08 -7.30 2.00
C GLN A 230 11.19 -6.08 1.08
N VAL A 231 10.10 -5.64 0.45
CA VAL A 231 10.10 -4.41 -0.34
C VAL A 231 10.41 -3.20 0.54
N LEU A 232 9.85 -3.13 1.75
CA LEU A 232 10.16 -2.05 2.69
C LEU A 232 11.64 -2.05 3.08
N MET A 233 12.26 -3.23 3.28
CA MET A 233 13.69 -3.33 3.56
C MET A 233 14.55 -2.75 2.42
N GLU A 234 14.22 -3.06 1.17
CA GLU A 234 14.89 -2.48 0.00
C GLU A 234 14.75 -0.95 -0.03
N ARG A 235 13.55 -0.41 0.26
CA ARG A 235 13.33 1.05 0.34
C ARG A 235 14.11 1.72 1.47
N ILE A 236 14.32 1.00 2.58
CA ILE A 236 15.17 1.48 3.68
C ILE A 236 16.62 1.55 3.22
N GLU A 237 17.15 0.50 2.60
CA GLU A 237 18.52 0.46 2.09
C GLU A 237 18.79 1.59 1.09
N GLU A 238 17.89 1.79 0.12
CA GLU A 238 17.95 2.88 -0.85
C GLU A 238 17.95 4.28 -0.19
N ALA A 239 17.21 4.45 0.91
CA ALA A 239 17.06 5.73 1.59
C ALA A 239 18.26 6.06 2.51
N ILE A 240 18.99 5.06 2.98
CA ILE A 240 20.15 5.21 3.88
C ILE A 240 21.44 5.58 3.10
N CYS A 241 21.55 5.13 1.85
CA CYS A 241 22.64 5.49 0.94
C CYS A 241 22.49 6.94 0.48
#